data_523a035a990e0dfc9c1553a7100aa3f1
#
_entry.id   523a035a990e0dfc9c1553a7100aa3f1
#
_cell.length_a   1.000
_cell.length_b   1.000
_cell.length_c   1.000
_cell.angle_alpha   90.00
_cell.angle_beta   90.00
_cell.angle_gamma   90.00
#
_symmetry.space_group_name_H-M   'P 1'
#
loop_
_entity.id
_entity.type
_entity.pdbx_description
1 polymer ?
#
loop_
_entity_poly.entity_id
_entity_poly.type
_entity_poly.pdbx_seq_one_letter_code
_entity_poly.pdbx_strand_id
1 'polypeptide(L)' 'MVAHLPRAIEEELTPRQRQIVHLHFYDGLSVTQIAQQLKVHPSTVTRSLQRSARKLQHILLYTV' A
#
# COMPACT_ATOMS: atom_id res chain seq x y z
N MET A 1 11.67 10.41 -12.35
CA MET A 1 10.52 9.60 -11.98
C MET A 1 10.80 8.78 -10.73
N VAL A 2 9.85 8.72 -9.83
CA VAL A 2 10.03 7.94 -8.60
C VAL A 2 9.75 6.47 -8.89
N ALA A 3 10.74 5.63 -8.65
CA ALA A 3 10.60 4.20 -8.85
C ALA A 3 10.20 3.46 -7.58
N HIS A 4 10.27 4.12 -6.43
CA HIS A 4 9.95 3.49 -5.15
C HIS A 4 9.56 4.55 -4.13
N LEU A 5 8.87 4.12 -3.08
CA LEU A 5 8.49 5.01 -1.99
C LEU A 5 9.73 5.39 -1.16
N PRO A 6 9.73 6.60 -0.57
CA PRO A 6 10.79 6.95 0.39
C PRO A 6 10.87 5.93 1.52
N ARG A 7 12.08 5.69 2.00
CA ARG A 7 12.32 4.69 3.02
C ARG A 7 11.49 4.92 4.28
N ALA A 8 11.36 6.19 4.69
CA ALA A 8 10.57 6.52 5.88
C ALA A 8 9.11 6.09 5.73
N ILE A 9 8.55 6.24 4.53
CA ILE A 9 7.17 5.81 4.25
C ILE A 9 7.06 4.30 4.32
N GLU A 10 8.03 3.58 3.73
CA GLU A 10 8.01 2.12 3.77
C GLU A 10 8.10 1.58 5.19
N GLU A 11 8.88 2.23 6.05
CA GLU A 11 9.03 1.82 7.44
C GLU A 11 7.77 2.01 8.26
N GLU A 12 6.89 2.95 7.87
CA GLU A 12 5.62 3.17 8.54
C GLU A 12 4.61 2.08 8.26
N LEU A 13 4.81 1.31 7.20
CA LEU A 13 3.87 0.27 6.79
C LEU A 13 4.28 -1.08 7.39
N THR A 14 3.27 -1.86 7.79
CA THR A 14 3.53 -3.26 8.16
C THR A 14 3.99 -4.02 6.91
N PRO A 15 4.66 -5.18 7.07
CA PRO A 15 5.07 -5.98 5.91
C PRO A 15 3.90 -6.31 4.96
N ARG A 16 2.73 -6.64 5.50
CA ARG A 16 1.56 -6.92 4.66
C ARG A 16 1.06 -5.68 3.93
N GLN A 17 0.99 -4.55 4.63
CA GLN A 17 0.58 -3.29 4.00
C GLN A 17 1.53 -2.91 2.88
N ARG A 18 2.82 -3.05 3.12
CA ARG A 18 3.85 -2.76 2.12
C ARG A 18 3.69 -3.63 0.89
N GLN A 19 3.45 -4.92 1.09
CA GLN A 19 3.23 -5.86 0.01
C GLN A 19 2.02 -5.45 -0.85
N ILE A 20 0.90 -5.13 -0.21
CA ILE A 20 -0.33 -4.76 -0.91
C ILE A 20 -0.15 -3.44 -1.66
N VAL A 21 0.51 -2.46 -1.04
CA VAL A 21 0.79 -1.19 -1.70
C VAL A 21 1.64 -1.39 -2.94
N HIS A 22 2.67 -2.22 -2.86
CA HIS A 22 3.53 -2.50 -4.01
C HIS A 22 2.77 -3.20 -5.13
N LEU A 23 1.94 -4.18 -4.80
CA LEU A 23 1.14 -4.88 -5.81
C LEU A 23 0.17 -3.94 -6.51
N HIS A 24 -0.39 -3.00 -5.77
CA HIS A 24 -1.37 -2.07 -6.35
C HIS A 24 -0.70 -0.95 -7.16
N PHE A 25 0.31 -0.29 -6.60
CA PHE A 25 0.89 0.90 -7.19
C PHE A 25 2.03 0.62 -8.17
N TYR A 26 2.82 -0.41 -7.93
CA TYR A 26 3.93 -0.73 -8.83
C TYR A 26 3.56 -1.76 -9.88
N ASP A 27 2.82 -2.79 -9.48
CA ASP A 27 2.44 -3.87 -10.39
C ASP A 27 1.10 -3.59 -11.09
N GLY A 28 0.36 -2.58 -10.66
CA GLY A 28 -0.88 -2.19 -11.29
C GLY A 28 -2.04 -3.15 -11.08
N LEU A 29 -2.00 -3.99 -10.04
CA LEU A 29 -3.04 -4.95 -9.79
C LEU A 29 -4.25 -4.29 -9.14
N SER A 30 -5.45 -4.75 -9.49
CA SER A 30 -6.68 -4.31 -8.85
C SER A 30 -6.83 -4.96 -7.48
N VAL A 31 -7.74 -4.41 -6.66
CA VAL A 31 -8.05 -4.98 -5.35
C VAL A 31 -8.43 -6.46 -5.48
N THR A 32 -9.27 -6.79 -6.47
CA THR A 32 -9.71 -8.16 -6.68
C THR A 32 -8.54 -9.07 -7.04
N GLN A 33 -7.65 -8.61 -7.91
CA GLN A 33 -6.48 -9.39 -8.31
C GLN A 33 -5.54 -9.63 -7.13
N ILE A 34 -5.31 -8.61 -6.31
CA ILE A 34 -4.48 -8.74 -5.12
C ILE A 34 -5.08 -9.74 -4.15
N ALA A 35 -6.40 -9.63 -3.92
CA ALA A 35 -7.10 -10.53 -3.01
C ALA A 35 -6.97 -11.98 -3.47
N GLN A 36 -7.11 -12.22 -4.77
CA GLN A 36 -6.96 -13.56 -5.34
C GLN A 36 -5.53 -14.08 -5.17
N GLN A 37 -4.56 -13.24 -5.44
CA GLN A 37 -3.15 -13.62 -5.33
C GLN A 37 -2.77 -13.96 -3.89
N LEU A 38 -3.25 -13.18 -2.93
CA LEU A 38 -2.95 -13.38 -1.51
C LEU A 38 -3.91 -14.33 -0.82
N LYS A 39 -4.94 -14.78 -1.53
CA LYS A 39 -5.96 -15.70 -0.99
C LYS A 39 -6.67 -15.11 0.22
N VAL A 40 -7.06 -13.85 0.12
CA VAL A 40 -7.81 -13.13 1.15
C VAL A 40 -9.05 -12.52 0.53
N HIS A 41 -9.97 -12.05 1.38
CA HIS A 41 -11.17 -11.36 0.93
C HIS A 41 -10.81 -9.97 0.38
N PRO A 42 -11.47 -9.50 -0.69
CA PRO A 42 -11.18 -8.17 -1.25
C PRO A 42 -11.32 -7.04 -0.23
N SER A 43 -12.24 -7.14 0.73
CA SER A 43 -12.37 -6.11 1.76
C SER A 43 -11.12 -5.99 2.62
N THR A 44 -10.39 -7.09 2.81
CA THR A 44 -9.12 -7.06 3.53
C THR A 44 -8.10 -6.20 2.80
N VAL A 45 -8.04 -6.34 1.48
CA VAL A 45 -7.13 -5.54 0.65
C VAL A 45 -7.53 -4.07 0.69
N THR A 46 -8.82 -3.78 0.51
CA THR A 46 -9.32 -2.40 0.56
C THR A 46 -8.99 -1.74 1.88
N ARG A 47 -9.23 -2.44 2.99
CA ARG A 47 -8.95 -1.91 4.32
C ARG A 47 -7.46 -1.65 4.51
N SER A 48 -6.62 -2.55 4.03
CA SER A 48 -5.18 -2.38 4.11
C SER A 48 -4.72 -1.17 3.31
N LEU A 49 -5.26 -0.97 2.11
CA LEU A 49 -4.94 0.19 1.28
C LEU A 49 -5.38 1.49 1.95
N GLN A 50 -6.57 1.50 2.56
CA GLN A 50 -7.07 2.68 3.27
C GLN A 50 -6.18 3.05 4.44
N ARG A 51 -5.75 2.07 5.23
CA ARG A 51 -4.85 2.31 6.35
C ARG A 51 -3.48 2.80 5.87
N SER A 52 -2.98 2.21 4.80
CA SER A 52 -1.71 2.63 4.20
C SER A 52 -1.81 4.05 3.69
N ALA A 53 -2.91 4.40 3.03
CA ALA A 53 -3.12 5.75 2.50
C ALA A 53 -3.12 6.79 3.62
N ARG A 54 -3.71 6.48 4.76
CA ARG A 54 -3.71 7.39 5.92
C ARG A 54 -2.30 7.64 6.42
N LYS A 55 -1.49 6.59 6.51
CA LYS A 55 -0.10 6.72 6.95
C LYS A 55 0.71 7.53 5.96
N LEU A 56 0.56 7.25 4.67
CA LEU A 56 1.28 7.98 3.63
C LEU A 56 0.86 9.44 3.59
N GLN A 57 -0.43 9.71 3.73
CA GLN A 57 -0.95 11.07 3.74
C GLN A 57 -0.37 11.87 4.91
N HIS A 58 -0.29 11.26 6.09
CA HIS A 58 0.29 11.90 7.26
C HIS A 58 1.73 12.31 7.01
N ILE A 59 2.52 11.41 6.44
CA ILE A 59 3.92 11.67 6.15
C ILE A 59 4.07 12.76 5.09
N LEU A 60 3.25 12.71 4.04
CA LEU A 60 3.31 13.69 2.97
C LEU A 60 2.97 15.08 3.46
N LEU A 61 2.04 15.21 4.41
CA LEU A 61 1.70 16.51 5.00
C LEU A 61 2.87 17.10 5.77
N TYR A 62 3.72 16.26 6.37
CA TYR A 62 4.87 16.74 7.11
C TYR A 62 6.08 17.03 6.23
N THR A 63 6.17 16.41 5.07
CA THR A 63 7.30 16.59 4.19
C THR A 63 7.11 17.68 3.14
N VAL A 64 5.91 18.17 2.99
CA VAL A 64 5.62 19.30 2.11
C VAL A 64 5.78 20.64 2.82
#